data_ba55a651004d4a688705d39600274d8d
#
_entry.id   ba55a651004d4a688705d39600274d8d
#
_cell.length_a   1.000
_cell.length_b   1.000
_cell.length_c   1.000
_cell.angle_alpha   90.00
_cell.angle_beta   90.00
_cell.angle_gamma   90.00
#
_symmetry.space_group_name_H-M   'P 1'
#
loop_
_entity.id
_entity.type
_entity.pdbx_description
1 polymer ?
#
loop_
_entity_poly.entity_id
_entity_poly.type
_entity_poly.pdbx_seq_one_letter_code
_entity_poly.pdbx_strand_id
1 'polypeptide(L)'
;NSMRVWIGTFPLALLTGCSLPASLVPGEPNLSKTSDKPPKEYAACLLPLWQKDVAKTSQTSISNGYRITAPSIITADEILDIVKYKDGSKVSLYQGPPWAKSGSLRQSVRDCL
;
A
#
# COMPACT_ATOMS: atom_id res chain seq x y z
N ASN A 1 -42.83 21.49 -12.55
CA ASN A 1 -42.31 21.14 -12.33
C ASN A 1 -41.61 20.74 -12.04
N SER A 2 -41.34 20.56 -12.07
CA SER A 2 -40.57 20.09 -11.77
C SER A 2 -39.90 19.68 -11.59
N MET A 3 -39.57 19.51 -11.67
CA MET A 3 -38.89 18.95 -11.49
C MET A 3 -38.08 18.72 -11.35
N ARG A 4 -38.01 18.84 -11.60
CA ARG A 4 -37.13 18.44 -11.52
C ARG A 4 -36.31 18.15 -11.16
N VAL A 5 -36.31 18.15 -11.29
CA VAL A 5 -35.37 17.73 -10.96
C VAL A 5 -34.81 17.31 -10.62
N TRP A 6 -34.65 17.12 -10.78
CA TRP A 6 -33.93 16.40 -10.38
C TRP A 6 -33.20 15.97 -10.51
N ILE A 7 -33.22 15.97 -10.92
CA ILE A 7 -32.47 15.45 -11.05
C ILE A 7 -31.64 15.32 -10.73
N GLY A 8 -31.45 15.49 -10.72
CA GLY A 8 -30.48 15.15 -10.42
C GLY A 8 -29.86 14.90 -10.07
N THR A 9 -29.76 14.92 -10.07
CA THR A 9 -28.99 14.55 -9.65
C THR A 9 -28.41 13.95 -9.42
N PHE A 10 -28.09 13.45 -9.67
CA PHE A 10 -27.37 12.72 -9.41
C PHE A 10 -26.48 12.37 -9.58
N PRO A 11 -26.21 12.63 -9.95
CA PRO A 11 -25.24 12.00 -10.19
C PRO A 11 -24.27 11.83 -9.55
N LEU A 12 -24.32 11.90 -9.36
CA LEU A 12 -23.47 11.65 -8.81
C LEU A 12 -22.86 10.97 -8.50
N ALA A 13 -22.75 10.66 -8.63
CA ALA A 13 -22.23 9.94 -8.28
C ALA A 13 -21.33 9.57 -8.52
N LEU A 14 -21.17 9.59 -8.94
CA LEU A 14 -20.31 9.17 -9.11
C LEU A 14 -19.38 9.21 -8.97
N LEU A 15 -19.36 9.55 -9.21
CA LEU A 15 -18.26 9.53 -9.18
C LEU A 15 -17.46 9.26 -8.52
N THR A 16 -17.47 9.18 -8.11
CA THR A 16 -16.80 8.81 -7.34
C THR A 16 -16.12 7.84 -7.56
N GLY A 17 -16.52 7.32 -8.16
CA GLY A 17 -15.88 6.25 -8.40
C GLY A 17 -14.55 6.24 -8.54
N CYS A 18 -14.12 7.03 -8.71
CA CYS A 18 -12.85 6.98 -8.92
C CYS A 18 -12.12 6.33 -7.96
N SER A 19 -12.41 5.88 -7.31
CA SER A 19 -11.71 5.38 -6.59
C SER A 19 -10.86 4.73 -6.58
N LEU A 20 -10.45 4.65 -6.56
CA LEU A 20 -9.55 4.46 -6.44
C LEU A 20 -8.67 3.52 -6.33
N PRO A 21 -7.47 3.55 -6.61
CA PRO A 21 -6.42 2.60 -6.68
C PRO A 21 -6.15 1.90 -5.40
N ALA A 22 -6.33 2.54 -4.32
CA ALA A 22 -6.14 1.91 -3.04
C ALA A 22 -7.00 0.68 -2.89
N SER A 23 -8.09 0.63 -3.61
CA SER A 23 -8.97 -0.52 -3.51
C SER A 23 -8.35 -1.78 -4.09
N LEU A 24 -7.20 -1.68 -4.75
CA LEU A 24 -6.53 -2.85 -5.27
C LEU A 24 -5.88 -3.67 -4.17
N VAL A 25 -5.76 -3.13 -2.97
CA VAL A 25 -5.19 -3.87 -1.85
C VAL A 25 -6.34 -4.25 -0.94
N PRO A 26 -6.79 -5.50 -1.02
CA PRO A 26 -7.96 -5.93 -0.26
C PRO A 26 -7.64 -6.21 1.19
N GLY A 27 -8.63 -5.98 2.03
CA GLY A 27 -8.57 -6.41 3.40
C GLY A 27 -7.68 -5.56 4.27
N GLU A 28 -7.39 -6.08 5.44
CA GLU A 28 -6.58 -5.38 6.41
C GLU A 28 -5.13 -5.81 6.33
N PRO A 29 -4.21 -4.93 6.69
CA PRO A 29 -2.80 -5.29 6.64
C PRO A 29 -2.46 -6.37 7.65
N ASN A 30 -1.50 -7.21 7.29
CA ASN A 30 -0.98 -8.23 8.18
C ASN A 30 -0.09 -7.63 9.26
N LEU A 31 0.47 -6.46 8.99
CA LEU A 31 1.31 -5.75 9.94
C LEU A 31 1.15 -4.27 9.69
N SER A 32 0.92 -3.49 10.73
CA SER A 32 0.82 -2.05 10.62
C SER A 32 1.68 -1.42 11.70
N LYS A 33 2.60 -0.55 11.31
CA LYS A 33 3.55 0.08 12.22
C LYS A 33 3.74 1.54 11.84
N THR A 34 4.27 2.31 12.78
CA THR A 34 4.68 3.69 12.51
C THR A 34 6.18 3.81 12.62
N SER A 35 6.74 4.75 11.88
CA SER A 35 8.17 5.02 11.86
C SER A 35 8.38 6.52 11.93
N ASP A 36 9.50 6.94 12.53
CA ASP A 36 9.87 8.35 12.55
C ASP A 36 10.43 8.82 11.22
N LYS A 37 10.74 7.89 10.31
CA LYS A 37 11.30 8.24 9.01
C LYS A 37 10.20 8.70 8.05
N PRO A 38 10.43 9.79 7.29
CA PRO A 38 9.49 10.17 6.24
C PRO A 38 9.37 9.05 5.19
N PRO A 39 8.30 9.01 4.41
CA PRO A 39 8.10 7.94 3.44
C PRO A 39 9.27 7.71 2.49
N LYS A 40 9.87 8.77 1.97
CA LYS A 40 10.99 8.63 1.06
C LYS A 40 12.18 7.95 1.72
N GLU A 41 12.47 8.32 2.94
CA GLU A 41 13.59 7.76 3.69
C GLU A 41 13.33 6.31 4.06
N TYR A 42 12.11 6.00 4.50
CA TYR A 42 11.76 4.63 4.82
C TYR A 42 11.85 3.74 3.58
N ALA A 43 11.30 4.21 2.46
CA ALA A 43 11.35 3.45 1.22
C ALA A 43 12.78 3.19 0.77
N ALA A 44 13.67 4.17 0.94
CA ALA A 44 15.07 4.01 0.58
C ALA A 44 15.77 2.93 1.40
N CYS A 45 15.34 2.75 2.64
CA CYS A 45 15.85 1.67 3.48
C CYS A 45 15.29 0.31 3.06
N LEU A 46 13.99 0.27 2.82
CA LEU A 46 13.26 -0.98 2.62
C LEU A 46 13.49 -1.61 1.24
N LEU A 47 13.46 -0.80 0.20
CA LEU A 47 13.49 -1.31 -1.17
C LEU A 47 14.69 -2.22 -1.44
N PRO A 48 15.93 -1.81 -1.14
CA PRO A 48 17.07 -2.70 -1.42
C PRO A 48 17.03 -3.99 -0.62
N LEU A 49 16.49 -3.97 0.60
CA LEU A 49 16.37 -5.18 1.41
C LEU A 49 15.41 -6.16 0.78
N TRP A 50 14.27 -5.67 0.32
CA TRP A 50 13.30 -6.53 -0.34
C TRP A 50 13.82 -7.04 -1.68
N GLN A 51 14.60 -6.21 -2.40
CA GLN A 51 15.18 -6.63 -3.68
C GLN A 51 16.21 -7.73 -3.53
N LYS A 52 16.85 -7.85 -2.36
CA LYS A 52 17.76 -8.97 -2.10
C LYS A 52 17.02 -10.29 -2.09
N ASP A 53 15.80 -10.30 -1.56
CA ASP A 53 15.02 -11.52 -1.50
C ASP A 53 14.17 -11.74 -2.75
N VAL A 54 13.66 -10.67 -3.32
CA VAL A 54 12.82 -10.71 -4.52
C VAL A 54 13.32 -9.64 -5.48
N ALA A 55 14.16 -10.06 -6.42
CA ALA A 55 14.87 -9.13 -7.29
C ALA A 55 13.94 -8.19 -8.07
N LYS A 56 12.74 -8.64 -8.40
CA LYS A 56 11.79 -7.84 -9.19
C LYS A 56 10.95 -6.90 -8.34
N THR A 57 11.25 -6.76 -7.07
CA THR A 57 10.55 -5.81 -6.21
C THR A 57 10.65 -4.41 -6.79
N SER A 58 9.53 -3.71 -6.82
CA SER A 58 9.46 -2.38 -7.41
C SER A 58 8.76 -1.41 -6.48
N GLN A 59 8.94 -0.13 -6.78
CA GLN A 59 8.35 0.95 -6.00
C GLN A 59 7.57 1.86 -6.91
N THR A 60 6.35 2.19 -6.49
CA THR A 60 5.52 3.16 -7.22
C THR A 60 5.04 4.23 -6.25
N SER A 61 4.71 5.39 -6.80
CA SER A 61 4.16 6.48 -6.00
C SER A 61 2.67 6.26 -5.80
N ILE A 62 2.20 6.53 -4.59
CA ILE A 62 0.77 6.55 -4.28
C ILE A 62 0.48 7.87 -3.57
N SER A 63 -0.78 8.11 -3.25
CA SER A 63 -1.16 9.31 -2.55
C SER A 63 -0.43 9.38 -1.19
N ASN A 64 0.34 10.44 -0.99
CA ASN A 64 1.09 10.69 0.24
C ASN A 64 2.17 9.67 0.56
N GLY A 65 2.67 8.95 -0.43
CA GLY A 65 3.73 8.00 -0.15
C GLY A 65 4.09 7.09 -1.29
N TYR A 66 4.47 5.87 -0.92
CA TYR A 66 4.96 4.89 -1.88
C TYR A 66 4.37 3.52 -1.61
N ARG A 67 4.30 2.72 -2.66
CA ARG A 67 3.92 1.32 -2.54
C ARG A 67 5.07 0.48 -3.08
N ILE A 68 5.51 -0.47 -2.28
CA ILE A 68 6.56 -1.40 -2.68
C ILE A 68 5.93 -2.76 -2.86
N THR A 69 6.17 -3.36 -4.02
CA THR A 69 5.54 -4.63 -4.40
C THR A 69 6.60 -5.68 -4.67
N ALA A 70 6.51 -6.79 -3.96
CA ALA A 70 7.34 -7.96 -4.19
C ALA A 70 6.48 -9.00 -4.89
N PRO A 71 6.67 -9.20 -6.21
CA PRO A 71 5.81 -10.10 -6.97
C PRO A 71 6.03 -11.55 -6.58
N SER A 72 4.98 -12.34 -6.67
CA SER A 72 5.03 -13.77 -6.42
C SER A 72 4.40 -14.51 -7.59
N ILE A 73 5.04 -15.60 -8.01
CA ILE A 73 4.50 -16.43 -9.08
C ILE A 73 3.61 -17.53 -8.54
N ILE A 74 3.54 -17.66 -7.23
CA ILE A 74 2.79 -18.76 -6.61
C ILE A 74 1.50 -18.28 -6.00
N THR A 75 1.50 -17.08 -5.44
CA THR A 75 0.37 -16.55 -4.70
C THR A 75 0.27 -15.05 -4.96
N ALA A 76 -0.49 -14.36 -4.14
CA ALA A 76 -0.62 -12.92 -4.29
C ALA A 76 0.71 -12.22 -3.95
N ASP A 77 0.96 -11.10 -4.61
CA ASP A 77 2.14 -10.30 -4.33
C ASP A 77 2.14 -9.82 -2.89
N GLU A 78 3.33 -9.61 -2.33
CA GLU A 78 3.44 -8.94 -1.04
C GLU A 78 3.60 -7.46 -1.28
N ILE A 79 2.84 -6.67 -0.56
CA ILE A 79 2.73 -5.24 -0.79
C ILE A 79 2.97 -4.49 0.52
N LEU A 80 3.77 -3.45 0.44
CA LEU A 80 3.97 -2.55 1.57
C LEU A 80 3.61 -1.14 1.16
N ASP A 81 2.64 -0.56 1.84
CA ASP A 81 2.27 0.84 1.65
C ASP A 81 2.93 1.68 2.71
N ILE A 82 3.60 2.74 2.28
CA ILE A 82 4.32 3.66 3.14
C ILE A 82 3.71 5.03 2.92
N VAL A 83 2.97 5.53 3.90
CA VAL A 83 2.30 6.83 3.74
C VAL A 83 2.72 7.79 4.84
N LYS A 84 2.70 9.08 4.51
CA LYS A 84 3.04 10.10 5.48
C LYS A 84 2.07 10.04 6.66
N TYR A 85 2.62 10.09 7.87
CA TYR A 85 1.84 10.07 9.08
C TYR A 85 2.57 10.91 10.12
N LYS A 86 1.96 12.02 10.53
CA LYS A 86 2.61 12.96 11.45
C LYS A 86 3.96 13.39 10.85
N ASP A 87 5.04 13.28 11.61
CA ASP A 87 6.37 13.66 11.12
C ASP A 87 7.12 12.49 10.48
N GLY A 88 6.51 11.33 10.40
CA GLY A 88 7.14 10.14 9.87
C GLY A 88 6.24 9.42 8.89
N SER A 89 6.15 8.11 9.05
CA SER A 89 5.39 7.25 8.14
C SER A 89 4.55 6.24 8.90
N LYS A 90 3.47 5.84 8.27
CA LYS A 90 2.73 4.65 8.67
C LYS A 90 2.94 3.62 7.57
N VAL A 91 3.38 2.42 7.96
CA VAL A 91 3.64 1.35 7.00
C VAL A 91 2.65 0.22 7.22
N SER A 92 2.11 -0.30 6.13
CA SER A 92 1.09 -1.35 6.17
C SER A 92 1.53 -2.46 5.23
N LEU A 93 1.74 -3.64 5.79
CA LEU A 93 2.21 -4.80 5.04
C LEU A 93 1.05 -5.73 4.76
N TYR A 94 0.91 -6.10 3.48
CA TYR A 94 -0.11 -7.04 3.02
C TYR A 94 0.60 -8.27 2.46
N GLN A 95 0.34 -9.42 3.07
CA GLN A 95 0.96 -10.68 2.68
C GLN A 95 -0.11 -11.69 2.29
N GLY A 96 0.32 -12.73 1.58
CA GLY A 96 -0.59 -13.79 1.18
C GLY A 96 -0.93 -14.72 2.36
N PRO A 97 -1.39 -15.93 2.05
CA PRO A 97 -1.80 -16.87 3.10
C PRO A 97 -0.61 -17.26 3.99
N PRO A 98 -0.89 -17.79 5.20
CA PRO A 98 0.18 -18.08 6.16
C PRO A 98 1.31 -18.94 5.61
N TRP A 99 1.00 -19.91 4.75
CA TRP A 99 2.02 -20.80 4.20
C TRP A 99 2.90 -20.12 3.16
N ALA A 100 2.50 -18.94 2.68
CA ALA A 100 3.25 -18.22 1.65
C ALA A 100 3.86 -16.92 2.15
N LYS A 101 3.68 -16.57 3.41
CA LYS A 101 4.23 -15.33 3.95
C LYS A 101 5.74 -15.41 4.08
N SER A 102 6.42 -14.36 3.66
CA SER A 102 7.87 -14.29 3.82
C SER A 102 8.21 -13.66 5.16
N GLY A 103 8.88 -14.43 6.01
CA GLY A 103 9.37 -13.90 7.28
C GLY A 103 10.49 -12.89 7.07
N SER A 104 11.29 -13.09 6.04
CA SER A 104 12.41 -12.20 5.73
C SER A 104 11.91 -10.82 5.31
N LEU A 105 10.90 -10.76 4.44
CA LEU A 105 10.33 -9.48 4.03
C LEU A 105 9.70 -8.77 5.22
N ARG A 106 9.01 -9.52 6.07
CA ARG A 106 8.38 -8.96 7.26
C ARG A 106 9.42 -8.41 8.23
N GLN A 107 10.54 -9.11 8.39
CA GLN A 107 11.61 -8.64 9.27
C GLN A 107 12.23 -7.35 8.75
N SER A 108 12.40 -7.24 7.42
CA SER A 108 12.94 -6.02 6.83
C SER A 108 12.05 -4.81 7.13
N VAL A 109 10.73 -5.01 7.16
CA VAL A 109 9.81 -3.93 7.52
C VAL A 109 10.12 -3.40 8.92
N ARG A 110 10.40 -4.31 9.85
CA ARG A 110 10.75 -3.91 11.22
C ARG A 110 12.13 -3.28 11.29
N ASP A 111 13.07 -3.80 10.52
CA ASP A 111 14.45 -3.32 10.58
C ASP A 111 14.57 -1.88 10.09
N CYS A 112 13.67 -1.44 9.23
CA CYS A 112 13.71 -0.08 8.71
C CYS A 112 12.92 0.93 9.54
N LEU A 113 12.17 0.48 10.53
CA LEU A 113 11.41 1.41 11.37
C LEU A 113 12.35 2.34 12.11
#